data_b0165ddb79acf0a72283276c89c44648
#
_entry.id   b0165ddb79acf0a72283276c89c44648
#
_cell.length_a   1.000
_cell.length_b   1.000
_cell.length_c   1.000
_cell.angle_alpha   90.00
_cell.angle_beta   90.00
_cell.angle_gamma   90.00
#
_symmetry.space_group_name_H-M   'P 1'
#
loop_
_entity.id
_entity.type
_entity.pdbx_description
1 polymer ?
#
loop_
_entity_poly.entity_id
_entity_poly.type
_entity_poly.pdbx_seq_one_letter_code
_entity_poly.pdbx_strand_id
1 'polypeptide(L)'
;GLPLGLIDDISLVCRHLTVRLAVGQSLVLHTNGITQAENAAGQFYGLDRLMVQLQLHGAAEPESILVAVMADVKDHLDGLPLQDDLTLLIIKRAR
;
A
#
# COMPACT_ATOMS: atom_id res chain seq x y z
N GLY A 1 5.39 17.24 -0.81
CA GLY A 1 4.92 15.87 -0.79
C GLY A 1 6.01 14.88 -1.18
N LEU A 2 5.79 13.64 -0.88
CA LEU A 2 6.72 12.58 -1.24
C LEU A 2 6.60 12.24 -2.72
N PRO A 3 7.74 12.07 -3.42
CA PRO A 3 7.70 11.47 -4.74
C PRO A 3 7.31 10.00 -4.62
N LEU A 4 6.05 9.71 -4.95
CA LEU A 4 5.46 8.40 -4.78
C LEU A 4 4.87 7.91 -6.10
N GLY A 5 5.33 6.75 -6.56
CA GLY A 5 4.66 6.00 -7.61
C GLY A 5 3.75 4.94 -6.99
N LEU A 6 2.49 4.91 -7.40
CA LEU A 6 1.52 3.94 -6.93
C LEU A 6 1.02 3.10 -8.10
N ILE A 7 1.13 1.78 -7.98
CA ILE A 7 0.58 0.85 -8.95
C ILE A 7 -0.49 0.01 -8.27
N ASP A 8 -1.70 0.14 -8.81
CA ASP A 8 -2.89 -0.53 -8.36
C ASP A 8 -3.04 -1.87 -9.09
N ASP A 9 -3.47 -2.88 -8.38
CA ASP A 9 -3.73 -4.22 -8.91
C ASP A 9 -2.57 -4.79 -9.74
N ILE A 10 -1.45 -5.02 -9.11
CA ILE A 10 -0.24 -5.54 -9.74
C ILE A 10 -0.42 -6.91 -10.40
N SER A 11 -1.46 -7.65 -10.04
CA SER A 11 -1.75 -8.94 -10.65
C SER A 11 -2.02 -8.85 -12.15
N LEU A 12 -2.48 -7.69 -12.62
CA LEU A 12 -2.77 -7.44 -14.03
C LEU A 12 -1.56 -6.95 -14.84
N VAL A 13 -0.51 -6.45 -14.17
CA VAL A 13 0.59 -5.76 -14.88
C VAL A 13 1.92 -6.50 -14.79
N CYS A 14 1.98 -7.61 -14.11
CA CYS A 14 3.25 -8.08 -13.61
C CYS A 14 3.96 -9.20 -14.33
N ARG A 15 4.17 -9.13 -15.63
CA ARG A 15 5.23 -9.98 -16.20
C ARG A 15 6.54 -9.22 -16.39
N HIS A 16 6.45 -7.97 -16.79
CA HIS A 16 7.62 -7.15 -17.10
C HIS A 16 7.38 -5.72 -16.66
N LEU A 17 7.61 -5.44 -15.40
CA LEU A 17 7.56 -4.08 -14.91
C LEU A 17 8.98 -3.57 -14.73
N THR A 18 9.34 -2.55 -15.50
CA THR A 18 10.60 -1.83 -15.30
C THR A 18 10.26 -0.41 -14.88
N VAL A 19 10.81 -0.01 -13.74
CA VAL A 19 10.58 1.32 -13.18
C VAL A 19 11.93 1.95 -12.86
N ARG A 20 12.10 3.20 -13.25
CA ARG A 20 13.27 4.00 -12.84
C ARG A 20 12.86 4.92 -11.68
N LEU A 21 13.59 4.82 -10.59
CA LEU A 21 13.40 5.68 -9.44
C LEU A 21 14.57 6.62 -9.29
N ALA A 22 14.30 7.90 -9.09
CA ALA A 22 15.31 8.86 -8.63
C ALA A 22 15.58 8.66 -7.14
N VAL A 23 16.72 9.15 -6.70
CA VAL A 23 17.05 9.13 -5.27
C VAL A 23 15.96 9.80 -4.45
N GLY A 24 15.51 9.17 -3.39
CA GLY A 24 14.44 9.64 -2.53
C GLY A 24 13.04 9.31 -3.03
N GLN A 25 12.88 8.76 -4.22
CA GLN A 25 11.58 8.31 -4.71
C GLN A 25 11.23 6.92 -4.18
N SER A 26 9.93 6.69 -4.05
CA SER A 26 9.38 5.39 -3.63
C SER A 26 8.33 4.90 -4.62
N LEU A 27 8.28 3.60 -4.81
CA LEU A 27 7.23 2.94 -5.58
C LEU A 27 6.45 2.03 -4.65
N VAL A 28 5.13 2.13 -4.69
CA VAL A 28 4.23 1.27 -3.91
C VAL A 28 3.37 0.47 -4.87
N LEU A 29 3.44 -0.84 -4.74
CA LEU A 29 2.60 -1.77 -5.51
C LEU A 29 1.65 -2.46 -4.54
N HIS A 30 0.37 -2.48 -4.87
CA HIS A 30 -0.63 -3.15 -4.03
C HIS A 30 -1.68 -3.87 -4.88
N THR A 31 -2.35 -4.84 -4.26
CA THR A 31 -3.50 -5.51 -4.84
C THR A 31 -4.80 -4.92 -4.30
N ASN A 32 -5.91 -5.22 -4.97
CA ASN A 32 -7.24 -4.83 -4.52
C ASN A 32 -7.61 -5.39 -3.13
N GLY A 33 -6.90 -6.43 -2.67
CA GLY A 33 -7.09 -6.98 -1.33
C GLY A 33 -6.91 -5.94 -0.21
N ILE A 34 -6.09 -4.90 -0.43
CA ILE A 34 -5.94 -3.80 0.52
C ILE A 34 -7.08 -2.81 0.40
N THR A 35 -7.27 -2.23 -0.78
CA THR A 35 -8.24 -1.13 -0.97
C THR A 35 -9.68 -1.59 -0.85
N GLN A 36 -9.96 -2.85 -1.13
CA GLN A 36 -11.29 -3.46 -1.03
C GLN A 36 -11.50 -4.27 0.24
N ALA A 37 -10.61 -4.16 1.22
CA ALA A 37 -10.83 -4.77 2.53
C ALA A 37 -12.05 -4.14 3.19
N GLU A 38 -13.05 -4.95 3.53
CA GLU A 38 -14.33 -4.49 4.07
C GLU A 38 -14.41 -4.61 5.58
N ASN A 39 -14.93 -3.57 6.22
CA ASN A 39 -15.31 -3.63 7.62
C ASN A 39 -16.70 -4.26 7.81
N ALA A 40 -17.19 -4.34 9.04
CA ALA A 40 -18.49 -4.93 9.36
C ALA A 40 -19.68 -4.16 8.71
N ALA A 41 -19.48 -2.89 8.38
CA ALA A 41 -20.48 -2.07 7.68
C ALA A 41 -20.41 -2.22 6.16
N GLY A 42 -19.55 -3.09 5.63
CA GLY A 42 -19.35 -3.28 4.21
C GLY A 42 -18.60 -2.15 3.51
N GLN A 43 -17.90 -1.31 4.28
CA GLN A 43 -17.12 -0.20 3.73
C GLN A 43 -15.71 -0.66 3.40
N PHE A 44 -15.24 -0.28 2.21
CA PHE A 44 -13.86 -0.54 1.79
C PHE A 44 -12.86 0.32 2.56
N TYR A 45 -11.68 -0.23 2.78
CA TYR A 45 -10.53 0.53 3.30
C TYR A 45 -10.26 1.77 2.43
N GLY A 46 -10.16 1.56 1.12
CA GLY A 46 -10.09 2.62 0.13
C GLY A 46 -8.70 3.14 -0.15
N LEU A 47 -8.54 3.65 -1.36
CA LEU A 47 -7.28 4.22 -1.83
C LEU A 47 -6.90 5.49 -1.05
N ASP A 48 -7.86 6.33 -0.73
CA ASP A 48 -7.60 7.59 0.00
C ASP A 48 -6.98 7.32 1.37
N ARG A 49 -7.48 6.33 2.09
CA ARG A 49 -6.95 5.95 3.40
C ARG A 49 -5.54 5.36 3.28
N LEU A 50 -5.28 4.56 2.24
CA LEU A 50 -3.95 4.08 1.94
C LEU A 50 -2.99 5.24 1.67
N MET A 51 -3.41 6.20 0.85
CA MET A 51 -2.60 7.38 0.52
C MET A 51 -2.26 8.22 1.76
N VAL A 52 -3.19 8.37 2.69
CA VAL A 52 -2.94 9.07 3.96
C VAL A 52 -1.83 8.39 4.74
N GLN A 53 -1.86 7.08 4.85
CA GLN A 53 -0.82 6.32 5.55
C GLN A 53 0.54 6.46 4.87
N LEU A 54 0.57 6.39 3.55
CA LEU A 54 1.81 6.54 2.80
C LEU A 54 2.40 7.95 2.94
N GLN A 55 1.58 8.98 3.01
CA GLN A 55 2.02 10.36 3.23
C GLN A 55 2.53 10.57 4.65
N LEU A 56 1.85 10.03 5.64
CA LEU A 56 2.26 10.15 7.05
C LEU A 56 3.60 9.48 7.33
N HIS A 57 3.86 8.35 6.70
CA HIS A 57 5.02 7.51 7.02
C HIS A 57 6.06 7.45 5.90
N GLY A 58 5.90 8.22 4.86
CA GLY A 58 6.70 8.12 3.65
C GLY A 58 8.19 8.44 3.82
N ALA A 59 8.56 9.18 4.87
CA ALA A 59 9.97 9.45 5.18
C ALA A 59 10.63 8.29 5.95
N ALA A 60 9.84 7.34 6.43
CA ALA A 60 10.35 6.17 7.16
C ALA A 60 10.93 5.12 6.20
N GLU A 61 11.61 4.15 6.77
CA GLU A 61 12.07 2.98 6.02
C GLU A 61 10.88 2.18 5.48
N PRO A 62 11.01 1.48 4.33
CA PRO A 62 9.92 0.73 3.72
C PRO A 62 9.24 -0.25 4.67
N GLU A 63 10.01 -0.91 5.52
CA GLU A 63 9.48 -1.85 6.50
C GLU A 63 8.56 -1.18 7.52
N SER A 64 8.90 0.02 7.97
CA SER A 64 8.07 0.80 8.89
C SER A 64 6.78 1.27 8.23
N ILE A 65 6.84 1.65 6.95
CA ILE A 65 5.65 2.01 6.17
C ILE A 65 4.72 0.81 6.05
N LEU A 66 5.26 -0.35 5.74
CA LEU A 66 4.50 -1.60 5.62
C LEU A 66 3.78 -1.94 6.92
N VAL A 67 4.47 -1.87 8.05
CA VAL A 67 3.89 -2.12 9.37
C VAL A 67 2.74 -1.15 9.67
N ALA A 68 2.93 0.14 9.37
CA ALA A 68 1.91 1.16 9.60
C ALA A 68 0.66 0.93 8.76
N VAL A 69 0.82 0.61 7.48
CA VAL A 69 -0.32 0.31 6.60
C VAL A 69 -1.07 -0.94 7.07
N MET A 70 -0.34 -1.99 7.40
CA MET A 70 -0.95 -3.24 7.86
C MET A 70 -1.70 -3.07 9.17
N ALA A 71 -1.18 -2.26 10.10
CA ALA A 71 -1.85 -1.93 11.35
C ALA A 71 -3.15 -1.17 11.08
N ASP A 72 -3.14 -0.24 10.14
CA ASP A 72 -4.32 0.55 9.78
C ASP A 72 -5.39 -0.30 9.08
N VAL A 73 -4.99 -1.23 8.21
CA VAL A 73 -5.91 -2.20 7.59
C VAL A 73 -6.55 -3.09 8.65
N LYS A 74 -5.78 -3.60 9.60
CA LYS A 74 -6.29 -4.40 10.72
C LYS A 74 -7.30 -3.63 11.56
N ASP A 75 -7.01 -2.36 11.83
CA ASP A 75 -7.91 -1.49 12.58
C ASP A 75 -9.24 -1.30 11.84
N HIS A 76 -9.18 -1.13 10.52
CA HIS A 76 -10.37 -1.02 9.68
C HIS A 76 -11.22 -2.30 9.71
N LEU A 77 -10.57 -3.46 9.66
CA LEU A 77 -11.25 -4.75 9.70
C LEU A 77 -11.90 -5.03 11.07
N ASP A 78 -11.33 -4.49 12.12
CA ASP A 78 -11.85 -4.63 13.49
C ASP A 78 -12.20 -6.07 13.87
N GLY A 79 -11.23 -6.96 13.69
CA GLY A 79 -11.35 -8.38 14.01
C GLY A 79 -11.91 -9.25 12.89
N LEU A 80 -12.36 -8.67 11.78
CA LEU A 80 -12.79 -9.46 10.64
C LEU A 80 -11.59 -10.01 9.85
N PRO A 81 -11.72 -11.21 9.26
CA PRO A 81 -10.68 -11.74 8.40
C PRO A 81 -10.63 -11.01 7.05
N LEU A 82 -9.47 -11.01 6.41
CA LEU A 82 -9.35 -10.61 5.02
C LEU A 82 -10.08 -11.61 4.12
N GLN A 83 -10.85 -11.09 3.17
CA GLN A 83 -11.59 -11.91 2.21
C GLN A 83 -10.75 -12.32 1.01
N ASP A 84 -9.76 -11.50 0.65
CA ASP A 84 -8.87 -11.72 -0.46
C ASP A 84 -7.41 -11.64 -0.02
N ASP A 85 -6.52 -12.20 -0.85
CA ASP A 85 -5.09 -12.08 -0.65
C ASP A 85 -4.67 -10.62 -0.70
N LEU A 86 -3.76 -10.26 0.20
CA LEU A 86 -3.25 -8.92 0.32
C LEU A 86 -1.77 -8.90 -0.07
N THR A 87 -1.44 -8.05 -1.01
CA THR A 87 -0.06 -7.81 -1.40
C THR A 87 0.26 -6.33 -1.31
N LEU A 88 1.36 -6.02 -0.66
CA LEU A 88 1.92 -4.68 -0.60
C LEU A 88 3.44 -4.77 -0.72
N LEU A 89 3.98 -4.08 -1.70
CA LEU A 89 5.42 -4.01 -1.94
C LEU A 89 5.84 -2.55 -1.99
N ILE A 90 6.84 -2.20 -1.22
CA ILE A 90 7.38 -0.84 -1.18
C ILE A 90 8.84 -0.90 -1.58
N ILE A 91 9.19 -0.13 -2.60
CA ILE A 91 10.56 -0.02 -3.11
C ILE A 91 10.97 1.44 -2.98
N LYS A 92 12.08 1.67 -2.31
CA LYS A 92 12.63 3.01 -2.13
C LYS A 92 14.06 3.05 -2.63
N ARG A 93 14.38 4.07 -3.41
CA ARG A 93 15.76 4.32 -3.83
C ARG A 93 16.41 5.29 -2.84
N ALA A 94 17.35 4.77 -2.06
CA ALA A 94 18.07 5.57 -1.05
C ALA A 94 19.25 6.32 -1.65
N ARG A 95 19.87 5.77 -2.68
CA ARG A 95 21.03 6.38 -3.37
C ARG A 95 21.13 5.95 -4.83
#